data_76b597f2c4900f7b5d20da001e396e0a
#
_entry.id   76b597f2c4900f7b5d20da001e396e0a
#
_cell.length_a   1.000
_cell.length_b   1.000
_cell.length_c   1.000
_cell.angle_alpha   90.00
_cell.angle_beta   90.00
_cell.angle_gamma   90.00
#
_symmetry.space_group_name_H-M   'P 1'
#
loop_
_entity.id
_entity.type
_entity.pdbx_description
1 polymer ?
#
loop_
_entity_poly.entity_id
_entity_poly.type
_entity_poly.pdbx_seq_one_letter_code
_entity_poly.pdbx_strand_id
1 'polypeptide(L)'
;MPGTLRSNGVIKTLSQMDYIFTPLSADRFVVESTLKFVTMFRDRLMTTGQAKTKGLYLFWTMVDGRERNDLYGIYEEVIAEMGFPVLSTRLPDSKKFRRDLSEERRSVFRSTIFPMDTALLKGSGIREFSEEISEIIRPQ
;
A
#
# COMPACT_ATOMS: atom_id res chain seq x y z
N MET A 1 8.22 11.12 -1.92
CA MET A 1 7.92 11.36 -0.50
C MET A 1 9.08 11.13 0.48
N PRO A 2 10.28 10.74 0.04
CA PRO A 2 11.32 10.35 1.02
C PRO A 2 11.65 11.43 2.06
N GLY A 3 11.61 12.70 1.68
CA GLY A 3 11.89 13.78 2.62
C GLY A 3 10.80 14.02 3.66
N THR A 4 9.54 13.81 3.28
CA THR A 4 8.41 14.01 4.16
C THR A 4 8.22 12.88 5.17
N LEU A 5 8.55 11.65 4.77
CA LEU A 5 8.43 10.50 5.66
C LEU A 5 9.38 10.56 6.85
N ARG A 6 10.45 11.33 6.74
CA ARG A 6 11.43 11.47 7.82
C ARG A 6 11.12 12.63 8.78
N SER A 7 10.11 13.43 8.47
CA SER A 7 9.77 14.54 9.36
C SER A 7 9.13 14.00 10.63
N ASN A 8 9.43 14.66 11.76
CA ASN A 8 8.87 14.27 13.05
C ASN A 8 7.35 14.32 13.06
N GLY A 9 6.77 15.28 12.32
CA GLY A 9 5.32 15.40 12.23
C GLY A 9 4.66 14.21 11.55
N VAL A 10 5.25 13.72 10.46
CA VAL A 10 4.74 12.55 9.75
C VAL A 10 4.85 11.30 10.61
N ILE A 11 6.01 11.09 11.23
CA ILE A 11 6.23 9.92 12.10
C ILE A 11 5.26 9.94 13.27
N LYS A 12 5.05 11.10 13.88
CA LYS A 12 4.11 11.26 14.97
C LYS A 12 2.67 10.93 14.53
N THR A 13 2.28 11.39 13.35
CA THR A 13 0.95 11.09 12.81
C THR A 13 0.80 9.59 12.56
N LEU A 14 1.78 8.96 11.95
CA LEU A 14 1.74 7.51 11.67
C LEU A 14 1.67 6.70 12.95
N SER A 15 2.34 7.14 14.01
CA SER A 15 2.34 6.42 15.29
C SER A 15 0.97 6.43 15.98
N GLN A 16 0.06 7.29 15.55
CA GLN A 16 -1.31 7.35 16.07
C GLN A 16 -2.29 6.51 15.27
N MET A 17 -1.87 5.94 14.13
CA MET A 17 -2.74 5.14 13.29
C MET A 17 -2.88 3.72 13.83
N ASP A 18 -4.07 3.14 13.70
CA ASP A 18 -4.31 1.76 14.12
C ASP A 18 -3.68 0.77 13.15
N TYR A 19 -3.76 1.04 11.85
CA TYR A 19 -3.21 0.20 10.80
C TYR A 19 -2.53 1.07 9.76
N ILE A 20 -1.42 0.57 9.23
CA ILE A 20 -0.68 1.25 8.17
C ILE A 20 -0.56 0.30 6.98
N PHE A 21 -0.96 0.77 5.80
CA PHE A 21 -0.85 0.03 4.56
C PHE A 21 0.12 0.79 3.64
N THR A 22 1.23 0.16 3.31
CA THR A 22 2.31 0.80 2.59
C THR A 22 2.44 0.20 1.19
N PRO A 23 2.34 1.02 0.13
CA PRO A 23 2.47 0.53 -1.23
C PRO A 23 3.90 0.22 -1.61
N LEU A 24 4.06 -0.81 -2.42
CA LEU A 24 5.33 -1.22 -3.03
C LEU A 24 5.15 -1.32 -4.54
N SER A 25 6.18 -0.99 -5.28
CA SER A 25 6.25 -1.30 -6.70
C SER A 25 7.48 -2.17 -6.95
N ALA A 26 7.54 -2.82 -8.12
CA ALA A 26 8.64 -3.70 -8.47
C ALA A 26 9.90 -2.93 -8.89
N ASP A 27 10.23 -1.91 -8.14
CA ASP A 27 11.40 -1.08 -8.30
C ASP A 27 12.31 -1.30 -7.09
N ARG A 28 13.56 -1.67 -7.36
CA ARG A 28 14.51 -1.98 -6.31
C ARG A 28 14.67 -0.83 -5.30
N PHE A 29 14.73 0.40 -5.79
CA PHE A 29 14.87 1.56 -4.90
C PHE A 29 13.65 1.77 -4.03
N VAL A 30 12.47 1.57 -4.58
CA VAL A 30 11.22 1.69 -3.83
C VAL A 30 11.16 0.61 -2.75
N VAL A 31 11.47 -0.63 -3.10
CA VAL A 31 11.46 -1.74 -2.14
C VAL A 31 12.46 -1.49 -1.02
N GLU A 32 13.69 -1.15 -1.35
CA GLU A 32 14.73 -0.91 -0.35
C GLU A 32 14.38 0.25 0.58
N SER A 33 13.93 1.37 0.02
CA SER A 33 13.58 2.55 0.80
C SER A 33 12.40 2.29 1.72
N THR A 34 11.39 1.60 1.20
CA THR A 34 10.19 1.28 1.96
C THR A 34 10.52 0.32 3.10
N LEU A 35 11.32 -0.71 2.83
CA LEU A 35 11.70 -1.68 3.86
C LEU A 35 12.53 -1.03 4.96
N LYS A 36 13.42 -0.11 4.61
CA LYS A 36 14.17 0.65 5.61
C LYS A 36 13.24 1.45 6.52
N PHE A 37 12.26 2.11 5.92
CA PHE A 37 11.32 2.92 6.69
C PHE A 37 10.44 2.07 7.61
N VAL A 38 9.83 1.01 7.09
CA VAL A 38 8.92 0.19 7.89
C VAL A 38 9.67 -0.58 8.98
N THR A 39 10.91 -0.98 8.72
CA THR A 39 11.75 -1.63 9.73
C THR A 39 12.06 -0.65 10.86
N MET A 40 12.46 0.57 10.52
CA MET A 40 12.71 1.61 11.50
C MET A 40 11.45 1.90 12.32
N PHE A 41 10.31 2.04 11.67
CA PHE A 41 9.05 2.32 12.35
C PHE A 41 8.69 1.21 13.32
N ARG A 42 8.77 -0.05 12.88
CA ARG A 42 8.48 -1.19 13.72
C ARG A 42 9.42 -1.25 14.93
N ASP A 43 10.72 -1.22 14.66
CA ASP A 43 11.71 -1.47 15.69
C ASP A 43 11.84 -0.35 16.70
N ARG A 44 11.62 0.90 16.26
CA ARG A 44 11.77 2.06 17.16
C ARG A 44 10.48 2.51 17.80
N LEU A 45 9.35 2.25 17.18
CA LEU A 45 8.07 2.78 17.63
C LEU A 45 7.09 1.70 18.05
N MET A 46 6.91 0.67 17.25
CA MET A 46 5.92 -0.38 17.55
C MET A 46 6.39 -1.30 18.66
N THR A 47 7.62 -1.79 18.60
CA THR A 47 8.14 -2.71 19.63
C THR A 47 8.38 -2.04 20.96
N THR A 48 8.62 -0.73 20.98
CA THR A 48 8.84 0.02 22.22
C THR A 48 7.55 0.55 22.83
N GLY A 49 6.41 0.34 22.19
CA GLY A 49 5.13 0.83 22.66
C GLY A 49 4.86 2.30 22.42
N GLN A 50 5.73 2.99 21.68
CA GLN A 50 5.54 4.41 21.35
C GLN A 50 4.50 4.64 20.26
N ALA A 51 4.20 3.61 19.46
CA ALA A 51 3.16 3.68 18.44
C ALA A 51 1.95 2.87 18.87
N LYS A 52 0.76 3.40 18.61
CA LYS A 52 -0.51 2.71 18.85
C LYS A 52 -0.86 1.73 17.75
N THR A 53 -0.04 1.67 16.71
CA THR A 53 -0.29 0.88 15.51
C THR A 53 -0.37 -0.61 15.83
N LYS A 54 -1.48 -1.22 15.44
CA LYS A 54 -1.75 -2.65 15.67
C LYS A 54 -1.17 -3.53 14.57
N GLY A 55 -1.05 -3.00 13.37
CA GLY A 55 -0.52 -3.75 12.24
C GLY A 55 0.04 -2.85 11.15
N LEU A 56 1.07 -3.34 10.49
CA LEU A 56 1.68 -2.68 9.35
C LEU A 56 1.77 -3.69 8.22
N TYR A 57 1.13 -3.36 7.10
CA TYR A 57 0.99 -4.27 5.96
C TYR A 57 1.57 -3.63 4.72
N LEU A 58 2.11 -4.44 3.84
CA LEU A 58 2.64 -4.01 2.56
C LEU A 58 1.75 -4.56 1.45
N PHE A 59 1.65 -3.86 0.35
CA PHE A 59 0.90 -4.33 -0.81
C PHE A 59 1.55 -3.87 -2.11
N TRP A 60 1.37 -4.67 -3.14
CA TRP A 60 1.92 -4.36 -4.45
C TRP A 60 0.99 -3.46 -5.23
N THR A 61 1.54 -2.41 -5.79
CA THR A 61 0.83 -1.50 -6.69
C THR A 61 1.63 -1.36 -7.99
N MET A 62 1.01 -0.81 -9.01
CA MET A 62 1.62 -0.62 -10.33
C MET A 62 2.18 -1.93 -10.90
N VAL A 63 1.44 -3.03 -10.68
CA VAL A 63 1.86 -4.35 -11.13
C VAL A 63 1.64 -4.45 -12.64
N ASP A 64 2.74 -4.64 -13.38
CA ASP A 64 2.68 -4.88 -14.82
C ASP A 64 2.54 -6.38 -15.06
N GLY A 65 1.49 -6.78 -15.78
CA GLY A 65 1.27 -8.19 -16.12
C GLY A 65 2.34 -8.79 -17.01
N ARG A 66 3.21 -7.95 -17.57
CA ARG A 66 4.35 -8.40 -18.38
C ARG A 66 5.56 -8.74 -17.55
N GLU A 67 5.61 -8.29 -16.30
CA GLU A 67 6.72 -8.59 -15.42
C GLU A 67 6.64 -10.04 -14.94
N ARG A 68 7.81 -10.57 -14.64
CA ARG A 68 7.91 -11.94 -14.17
C ARG A 68 7.32 -12.08 -12.77
N ASN A 69 6.47 -13.07 -12.60
CA ASN A 69 5.90 -13.36 -11.29
C ASN A 69 6.97 -13.75 -10.26
N ASP A 70 8.08 -14.34 -10.71
CA ASP A 70 9.17 -14.75 -9.83
C ASP A 70 9.82 -13.57 -9.11
N LEU A 71 9.87 -12.39 -9.76
CA LEU A 71 10.43 -11.18 -9.14
C LEU A 71 9.64 -10.80 -7.88
N TYR A 72 8.31 -10.80 -7.98
CA TYR A 72 7.46 -10.51 -6.83
C TYR A 72 7.61 -11.56 -5.74
N GLY A 73 7.73 -12.82 -6.12
CA GLY A 73 7.94 -13.91 -5.18
C GLY A 73 9.23 -13.75 -4.39
N ILE A 74 10.31 -13.37 -5.06
CA ILE A 74 11.60 -13.15 -4.40
C ILE A 74 11.52 -12.02 -3.38
N TYR A 75 10.90 -10.90 -3.76
CA TYR A 75 10.73 -9.79 -2.82
C TYR A 75 9.82 -10.15 -1.66
N GLU A 76 8.75 -10.90 -1.92
CA GLU A 76 7.83 -11.32 -0.87
C GLU A 76 8.51 -12.25 0.14
N GLU A 77 9.42 -13.12 -0.32
CA GLU A 77 10.21 -13.95 0.58
C GLU A 77 11.07 -13.12 1.51
N VAL A 78 11.77 -12.12 0.96
CA VAL A 78 12.58 -11.21 1.76
C VAL A 78 11.74 -10.45 2.79
N ILE A 79 10.59 -9.95 2.36
CA ILE A 79 9.69 -9.21 3.23
C ILE A 79 9.14 -10.11 4.35
N ALA A 80 8.81 -11.35 4.01
CA ALA A 80 8.32 -12.32 4.99
C ALA A 80 9.40 -12.66 6.02
N GLU A 81 10.65 -12.79 5.58
CA GLU A 81 11.78 -13.02 6.49
C GLU A 81 11.96 -11.88 7.48
N MET A 82 11.63 -10.65 7.04
CA MET A 82 11.69 -9.48 7.91
C MET A 82 10.48 -9.38 8.85
N GLY A 83 9.48 -10.25 8.68
CA GLY A 83 8.32 -10.31 9.54
C GLY A 83 7.17 -9.41 9.16
N PHE A 84 7.15 -8.89 7.94
CA PHE A 84 6.06 -8.03 7.49
C PHE A 84 5.05 -8.82 6.65
N PRO A 85 3.75 -8.70 6.91
CA PRO A 85 2.73 -9.31 6.05
C PRO A 85 2.54 -8.52 4.77
N VAL A 86 2.33 -9.22 3.67
CA VAL A 86 2.05 -8.64 2.37
C VAL A 86 0.63 -9.06 1.97
N LEU A 87 -0.16 -8.11 1.49
CA LEU A 87 -1.52 -8.41 1.06
C LEU A 87 -1.50 -9.31 -0.18
N SER A 88 -2.49 -10.18 -0.28
CA SER A 88 -2.61 -11.07 -1.42
C SER A 88 -3.08 -10.35 -2.68
N THR A 89 -3.81 -9.26 -2.52
CA THR A 89 -4.29 -8.45 -3.64
C THR A 89 -3.15 -7.58 -4.18
N ARG A 90 -2.99 -7.61 -5.51
CA ARG A 90 -2.02 -6.77 -6.21
C ARG A 90 -2.78 -5.80 -7.10
N LEU A 91 -2.45 -4.51 -6.98
CA LEU A 91 -3.09 -3.48 -7.79
C LEU A 91 -2.35 -3.32 -9.12
N PRO A 92 -3.04 -3.48 -10.26
CA PRO A 92 -2.38 -3.40 -11.55
C PRO A 92 -2.00 -1.97 -11.92
N ASP A 93 -1.00 -1.84 -12.77
CA ASP A 93 -0.66 -0.58 -13.40
C ASP A 93 -1.71 -0.32 -14.50
N SER A 94 -2.66 0.53 -14.20
CA SER A 94 -3.79 0.77 -15.08
C SER A 94 -3.77 2.20 -15.60
N LYS A 95 -3.88 2.34 -16.91
CA LYS A 95 -4.02 3.65 -17.56
C LYS A 95 -5.27 4.37 -17.08
N LYS A 96 -6.26 3.64 -16.63
CA LYS A 96 -7.50 4.22 -16.11
C LYS A 96 -7.27 5.13 -14.91
N PHE A 97 -6.29 4.77 -14.04
CA PHE A 97 -5.95 5.61 -12.91
C PHE A 97 -5.14 6.84 -13.29
N ARG A 98 -4.42 6.77 -14.41
CA ARG A 98 -3.57 7.88 -14.87
C ARG A 98 -4.34 8.92 -15.68
N ARG A 99 -5.49 8.55 -16.23
CA ARG A 99 -6.25 9.40 -17.14
C ARG A 99 -7.24 10.33 -16.50
N ASP A 100 -7.48 10.20 -15.23
CA ASP A 100 -8.55 10.95 -14.57
C ASP A 100 -8.38 12.47 -14.69
N LEU A 101 -7.16 12.95 -14.63
CA LEU A 101 -6.90 14.38 -14.65
C LEU A 101 -6.93 14.97 -16.07
N SER A 102 -6.64 14.16 -17.08
CA SER A 102 -6.67 14.60 -18.46
C SER A 102 -8.06 14.53 -19.07
N GLU A 103 -8.92 13.73 -18.50
CA GLU A 103 -10.29 13.55 -18.93
C GLU A 103 -11.21 14.27 -17.96
N GLU A 104 -11.46 15.54 -18.21
CA GLU A 104 -12.08 16.47 -17.28
C GLU A 104 -13.39 15.98 -16.65
N ARG A 105 -14.03 15.01 -17.25
CA ARG A 105 -15.29 14.47 -16.74
C ARG A 105 -15.15 13.15 -16.01
N ARG A 106 -13.93 12.65 -15.89
CA ARG A 106 -13.67 11.33 -15.35
C ARG A 106 -13.07 11.33 -13.96
N SER A 107 -12.76 12.51 -13.43
CA SER A 107 -12.16 12.62 -12.10
C SER A 107 -13.07 12.10 -11.00
N VAL A 108 -14.34 11.95 -11.27
CA VAL A 108 -15.34 11.48 -10.30
C VAL A 108 -15.06 10.10 -9.77
N PHE A 109 -14.38 9.25 -10.53
CA PHE A 109 -14.14 7.89 -10.09
C PHE A 109 -13.17 7.79 -8.89
N ARG A 110 -12.47 8.88 -8.61
CA ARG A 110 -11.61 8.96 -7.42
C ARG A 110 -12.33 9.55 -6.21
N SER A 111 -13.59 9.91 -6.36
CA SER A 111 -14.36 10.49 -5.26
C SER A 111 -14.68 9.43 -4.22
N THR A 112 -14.62 9.82 -2.95
CA THR A 112 -15.11 8.99 -1.86
C THR A 112 -16.61 9.17 -1.65
N ILE A 113 -17.22 10.15 -2.33
CA ILE A 113 -18.63 10.47 -2.22
C ILE A 113 -19.48 9.66 -3.20
N PHE A 114 -18.98 9.49 -4.42
CA PHE A 114 -19.69 8.78 -5.47
C PHE A 114 -19.10 7.40 -5.69
N PRO A 115 -19.94 6.38 -5.92
CA PRO A 115 -19.43 5.07 -6.22
C PRO A 115 -18.66 5.06 -7.54
N MET A 116 -17.63 4.23 -7.59
CA MET A 116 -16.81 4.07 -8.77
C MET A 116 -17.64 3.42 -9.89
N ASP A 117 -17.41 3.87 -11.12
CA ASP A 117 -18.03 3.26 -12.31
C ASP A 117 -17.69 1.77 -12.36
N THR A 118 -18.68 0.92 -12.60
CA THR A 118 -18.52 -0.53 -12.65
C THR A 118 -17.46 -0.95 -13.67
N ALA A 119 -17.40 -0.25 -14.81
CA ALA A 119 -16.41 -0.55 -15.86
C ALA A 119 -14.98 -0.26 -15.38
N LEU A 120 -14.80 0.77 -14.55
CA LEU A 120 -13.50 1.11 -13.99
C LEU A 120 -13.12 0.19 -12.83
N LEU A 121 -14.11 -0.25 -12.06
CA LEU A 121 -13.90 -1.15 -10.95
C LEU A 121 -13.44 -2.52 -11.44
N LYS A 122 -14.01 -2.96 -12.54
CA LYS A 122 -13.70 -4.26 -13.11
C LYS A 122 -12.26 -4.29 -13.62
N GLY A 123 -11.49 -5.24 -13.15
CA GLY A 123 -10.09 -5.40 -13.54
C GLY A 123 -9.10 -4.47 -12.86
N SER A 124 -9.58 -3.57 -11.99
CA SER A 124 -8.69 -2.66 -11.27
C SER A 124 -8.12 -3.26 -9.98
N GLY A 125 -8.76 -4.30 -9.45
CA GLY A 125 -8.38 -4.90 -8.18
C GLY A 125 -8.84 -4.11 -6.96
N ILE A 126 -9.53 -3.00 -7.16
CA ILE A 126 -9.95 -2.12 -6.06
C ILE A 126 -10.93 -2.83 -5.12
N ARG A 127 -11.86 -3.60 -5.68
CA ARG A 127 -12.84 -4.33 -4.86
C ARG A 127 -12.16 -5.33 -3.96
N GLU A 128 -11.29 -6.15 -4.53
CA GLU A 128 -10.56 -7.19 -3.80
C GLU A 128 -9.65 -6.56 -2.75
N PHE A 129 -8.99 -5.46 -3.11
CA PHE A 129 -8.14 -4.71 -2.20
C PHE A 129 -8.95 -4.16 -1.01
N SER A 130 -10.10 -3.55 -1.29
CA SER A 130 -10.98 -3.02 -0.25
C SER A 130 -11.50 -4.11 0.67
N GLU A 131 -11.88 -5.26 0.12
CA GLU A 131 -12.34 -6.40 0.90
C GLU A 131 -11.25 -6.94 1.80
N GLU A 132 -10.04 -7.07 1.30
CA GLU A 132 -8.91 -7.57 2.08
C GLU A 132 -8.58 -6.61 3.25
N ILE A 133 -8.55 -5.32 2.98
CA ILE A 133 -8.34 -4.32 4.03
C ILE A 133 -9.45 -4.37 5.07
N SER A 134 -10.70 -4.49 4.62
CA SER A 134 -11.85 -4.54 5.52
C SER A 134 -11.78 -5.74 6.46
N GLU A 135 -11.34 -6.87 5.98
CA GLU A 135 -11.16 -8.06 6.82
C GLU A 135 -10.08 -7.85 7.88
N ILE A 136 -8.99 -7.18 7.51
CA ILE A 136 -7.89 -6.92 8.43
C ILE A 136 -8.31 -5.99 9.56
N ILE A 137 -9.03 -4.91 9.22
CA ILE A 137 -9.41 -3.89 10.20
C ILE A 137 -10.71 -4.21 10.94
N ARG A 138 -11.41 -5.28 10.55
CA ARG A 138 -12.68 -5.64 11.20
C ARG A 138 -12.45 -5.94 12.67
N PRO A 139 -13.27 -5.39 13.58
CA PRO A 139 -13.14 -5.71 15.01
C PRO A 139 -13.39 -7.18 15.27
N GLN A 140 -12.53 -7.77 16.07
CA GLN A 140 -12.69 -9.17 16.49
C GLN A 140 -13.45 -9.25 17.80
#